data_471e87632c0260c2985ed5cc930c676b
#
_entry.id   471e87632c0260c2985ed5cc930c676b
#
_cell.length_a   1.000
_cell.length_b   1.000
_cell.length_c   1.000
_cell.angle_alpha   90.00
_cell.angle_beta   90.00
_cell.angle_gamma   90.00
#
_symmetry.space_group_name_H-M   'P 1'
#
loop_
_entity.id
_entity.type
_entity.pdbx_description
1 polymer ?
#
loop_
_entity_poly.entity_id
_entity_poly.type
_entity_poly.pdbx_seq_one_letter_code
_entity_poly.pdbx_strand_id
1 'polypeptide(L)'
;MSKVKKIISYLVILTLFEIFIFQNTWCCTDAYSQGTELKYRKQLGTKGIENEQFTFPHSLTVDHFGNIYVGDTGNKRVQKFAPNGTFLTSWGSEGSNDGQFLGLHDVTVDPEGKFVYTVELKNHRVQKFYSNGSFITKWGYNNTGGRDLLRSPHQIAVNSLGNVYLTDSNGNQILKFYDNGTFIETIGSKGMSSGEFNTPHGIAIDASNNIYVTDIKNFRVQVFDSNDSFVRQWGTFGTGRDQFSETVPGIAIDINNRVYVVDKINSRVQMFDNTGNYLSGWGSDGNGPQQLHKPEDIAVNNKGDIYITDTRNSRIQILQLVD
;
A
#
# COMPACT_ATOMS: atom_id res chain seq x y z
N MET A 1 32.69 -46.15 52.26
CA MET A 1 32.75 -44.72 51.89
C MET A 1 32.68 -44.42 50.38
N SER A 2 32.56 -45.38 49.46
CA SER A 2 32.62 -45.12 48.01
C SER A 2 31.25 -45.00 47.29
N LYS A 3 30.19 -45.60 47.84
CA LYS A 3 28.84 -45.58 47.20
C LYS A 3 28.07 -44.26 47.47
N VAL A 4 28.25 -43.63 48.61
CA VAL A 4 27.55 -42.39 48.97
C VAL A 4 28.11 -41.18 48.21
N LYS A 5 29.40 -41.14 47.95
CA LYS A 5 30.02 -40.08 47.15
C LYS A 5 29.62 -40.10 45.67
N LYS A 6 29.28 -41.27 45.09
CA LYS A 6 28.80 -41.36 43.70
C LYS A 6 27.37 -40.89 43.55
N ILE A 7 26.51 -41.11 44.55
CA ILE A 7 25.10 -40.71 44.53
C ILE A 7 24.99 -39.19 44.65
N ILE A 8 25.77 -38.56 45.48
CA ILE A 8 25.80 -37.09 45.63
C ILE A 8 26.34 -36.41 44.36
N SER A 9 27.32 -37.03 43.68
CA SER A 9 27.83 -36.48 42.40
C SER A 9 26.82 -36.56 41.26
N TYR A 10 25.96 -37.59 41.20
CA TYR A 10 24.89 -37.70 40.20
C TYR A 10 23.71 -36.76 40.49
N LEU A 11 23.36 -36.51 41.76
CA LEU A 11 22.34 -35.54 42.11
C LEU A 11 22.73 -34.09 41.80
N VAL A 12 23.98 -33.73 42.01
CA VAL A 12 24.47 -32.39 41.71
C VAL A 12 24.56 -32.16 40.18
N ILE A 13 24.88 -33.21 39.42
CA ILE A 13 24.88 -33.10 37.92
C ILE A 13 23.47 -33.02 37.37
N LEU A 14 22.48 -33.73 37.92
CA LEU A 14 21.07 -33.58 37.47
C LEU A 14 20.47 -32.22 37.80
N THR A 15 20.76 -31.66 38.99
CA THR A 15 20.25 -30.31 39.34
C THR A 15 20.92 -29.20 38.53
N LEU A 16 22.19 -29.35 38.14
CA LEU A 16 22.89 -28.41 37.26
C LEU A 16 22.41 -28.54 35.80
N PHE A 17 21.98 -29.71 35.36
CA PHE A 17 21.42 -29.92 34.02
C PHE A 17 19.99 -29.36 33.90
N GLU A 18 19.16 -29.48 34.95
CA GLU A 18 17.83 -28.84 34.96
C GLU A 18 17.89 -27.33 35.07
N ILE A 19 18.87 -26.78 35.84
CA ILE A 19 19.09 -25.33 35.88
C ILE A 19 19.62 -24.80 34.53
N PHE A 20 20.41 -25.59 33.78
CA PHE A 20 20.87 -25.20 32.45
C PHE A 20 19.81 -25.29 31.37
N ILE A 21 18.82 -26.19 31.49
CA ILE A 21 17.67 -26.26 30.61
C ILE A 21 16.68 -25.14 30.92
N PHE A 22 16.49 -24.76 32.20
CA PHE A 22 15.61 -23.66 32.58
C PHE A 22 16.21 -22.27 32.26
N GLN A 23 17.54 -22.13 32.17
CA GLN A 23 18.15 -20.86 31.75
C GLN A 23 18.24 -20.67 30.24
N ASN A 24 18.17 -21.75 29.44
CA ASN A 24 18.16 -21.64 27.96
C ASN A 24 16.76 -21.56 27.35
N THR A 25 15.68 -21.69 28.14
CA THR A 25 14.30 -21.42 27.69
C THR A 25 13.85 -19.98 27.93
N TRP A 26 14.73 -19.10 28.46
CA TRP A 26 14.43 -17.69 28.72
C TRP A 26 15.17 -16.73 27.79
N CYS A 27 15.60 -17.18 26.64
CA CYS A 27 16.28 -16.31 25.69
C CYS A 27 15.65 -16.34 24.30
N CYS A 28 14.32 -16.29 24.23
CA CYS A 28 13.52 -15.86 23.08
C CYS A 28 12.11 -15.50 23.53
N THR A 29 11.94 -14.82 24.65
CA THR A 29 10.81 -13.90 24.76
C THR A 29 11.27 -12.67 24.02
N ASP A 30 10.83 -12.58 22.77
CA ASP A 30 10.84 -11.33 22.02
C ASP A 30 10.48 -10.22 23.00
N ALA A 31 11.41 -9.27 23.18
CA ALA A 31 11.06 -7.95 23.68
C ALA A 31 10.13 -7.34 22.61
N TYR A 32 8.90 -7.82 22.57
CA TYR A 32 7.81 -7.11 21.93
C TYR A 32 7.74 -5.77 22.66
N SER A 33 8.25 -4.74 22.03
CA SER A 33 7.80 -3.37 22.29
C SER A 33 6.29 -3.45 22.46
N GLN A 34 5.73 -2.80 23.44
CA GLN A 34 4.26 -2.73 23.64
C GLN A 34 3.65 -2.40 22.28
N GLY A 35 3.04 -3.41 21.66
CA GLY A 35 2.93 -3.46 20.23
C GLY A 35 1.72 -2.69 19.77
N THR A 36 1.97 -1.72 18.97
CA THR A 36 0.99 -1.06 18.14
C THR A 36 0.18 -2.10 17.38
N GLU A 37 -1.06 -2.33 17.76
CA GLU A 37 -1.94 -3.34 17.17
C GLU A 37 -2.93 -2.69 16.20
N LEU A 38 -3.15 -3.33 15.04
CA LEU A 38 -4.18 -2.92 14.08
C LEU A 38 -5.53 -3.52 14.49
N LYS A 39 -6.51 -2.67 14.83
CA LYS A 39 -7.86 -3.12 15.20
C LYS A 39 -8.91 -2.67 14.19
N TYR A 40 -9.79 -3.60 13.83
CA TYR A 40 -10.97 -3.29 13.04
C TYR A 40 -11.87 -2.29 13.76
N ARG A 41 -12.29 -1.24 13.06
CA ARG A 41 -13.18 -0.20 13.56
C ARG A 41 -14.57 -0.28 12.93
N LYS A 42 -14.63 -0.23 11.60
CA LYS A 42 -15.87 -0.28 10.82
C LYS A 42 -15.59 -0.60 9.35
N GLN A 43 -16.64 -0.78 8.58
CA GLN A 43 -16.57 -0.82 7.11
C GLN A 43 -17.34 0.35 6.50
N LEU A 44 -16.97 0.70 5.26
CA LEU A 44 -17.68 1.62 4.39
C LEU A 44 -18.12 0.86 3.14
N GLY A 45 -19.38 1.04 2.77
CA GLY A 45 -19.95 0.49 1.55
C GLY A 45 -20.36 -0.98 1.60
N THR A 46 -21.14 -1.33 0.60
CA THR A 46 -21.64 -2.68 0.31
C THR A 46 -21.62 -2.91 -1.19
N LYS A 47 -21.85 -4.14 -1.64
CA LYS A 47 -21.89 -4.48 -3.06
C LYS A 47 -23.09 -3.83 -3.76
N GLY A 48 -22.86 -3.15 -4.89
CA GLY A 48 -23.92 -2.58 -5.73
C GLY A 48 -23.45 -1.45 -6.63
N ILE A 49 -24.43 -0.72 -7.20
CA ILE A 49 -24.22 0.35 -8.18
C ILE A 49 -24.67 1.73 -7.68
N GLU A 50 -25.43 1.78 -6.59
CA GLU A 50 -25.94 3.02 -6.01
C GLU A 50 -24.83 3.79 -5.29
N ASN A 51 -25.10 5.01 -4.82
CA ASN A 51 -24.21 5.74 -3.95
C ASN A 51 -23.93 4.92 -2.68
N GLU A 52 -22.70 4.99 -2.16
CA GLU A 52 -22.23 4.19 -1.02
C GLU A 52 -22.13 2.68 -1.28
N GLN A 53 -22.42 2.24 -2.51
CA GLN A 53 -22.20 0.85 -2.94
C GLN A 53 -21.01 0.77 -3.90
N PHE A 54 -20.33 -0.36 -3.90
CA PHE A 54 -19.15 -0.60 -4.72
C PHE A 54 -19.26 -1.88 -5.55
N THR A 55 -18.61 -1.87 -6.70
CA THR A 55 -18.36 -3.05 -7.51
C THR A 55 -16.85 -3.15 -7.79
N PHE A 56 -16.17 -4.07 -7.12
CA PHE A 56 -14.71 -4.21 -7.20
C PHE A 56 -13.97 -2.87 -6.97
N PRO A 57 -14.10 -2.22 -5.80
CA PRO A 57 -13.31 -1.04 -5.47
C PRO A 57 -11.83 -1.44 -5.50
N HIS A 58 -11.04 -0.76 -6.32
CA HIS A 58 -9.65 -1.15 -6.58
C HIS A 58 -8.66 -0.27 -5.81
N SER A 59 -8.95 1.01 -5.76
CA SER A 59 -8.05 2.00 -5.17
C SER A 59 -8.77 2.93 -4.22
N LEU A 60 -8.01 3.55 -3.33
CA LEU A 60 -8.53 4.57 -2.43
C LEU A 60 -7.44 5.54 -1.99
N THR A 61 -7.82 6.76 -1.66
CA THR A 61 -6.95 7.74 -1.03
C THR A 61 -7.72 8.57 -0.02
N VAL A 62 -7.00 9.25 0.88
CA VAL A 62 -7.59 10.14 1.88
C VAL A 62 -6.87 11.49 1.84
N ASP A 63 -7.62 12.60 1.70
CA ASP A 63 -7.04 13.93 1.73
C ASP A 63 -6.70 14.37 3.17
N HIS A 64 -5.96 15.47 3.31
CA HIS A 64 -5.56 16.01 4.62
C HIS A 64 -6.75 16.48 5.50
N PHE A 65 -7.94 16.69 4.91
CA PHE A 65 -9.18 16.96 5.64
C PHE A 65 -9.84 15.68 6.15
N GLY A 66 -9.36 14.51 5.69
CA GLY A 66 -9.90 13.19 5.99
C GLY A 66 -11.02 12.75 5.04
N ASN A 67 -11.28 13.46 3.94
CA ASN A 67 -12.21 12.97 2.93
C ASN A 67 -11.63 11.77 2.19
N ILE A 68 -12.48 10.77 1.96
CA ILE A 68 -12.10 9.49 1.35
C ILE A 68 -12.52 9.51 -0.11
N TYR A 69 -11.62 9.15 -1.00
CA TYR A 69 -11.89 8.98 -2.43
C TYR A 69 -11.69 7.52 -2.79
N VAL A 70 -12.68 6.89 -3.40
CA VAL A 70 -12.67 5.46 -3.76
C VAL A 70 -12.80 5.29 -5.26
N GLY A 71 -11.85 4.62 -5.86
CA GLY A 71 -11.92 4.14 -7.24
C GLY A 71 -12.84 2.93 -7.33
N ASP A 72 -14.11 3.15 -7.63
CA ASP A 72 -15.15 2.14 -7.81
C ASP A 72 -15.07 1.56 -9.23
N THR A 73 -14.04 0.78 -9.48
CA THR A 73 -13.57 0.35 -10.81
C THR A 73 -14.63 -0.40 -11.59
N GLY A 74 -15.37 -1.29 -10.93
CA GLY A 74 -16.45 -2.02 -11.59
C GLY A 74 -17.58 -1.12 -12.07
N ASN A 75 -17.86 -0.02 -11.38
CA ASN A 75 -18.86 0.98 -11.73
C ASN A 75 -18.30 2.16 -12.55
N LYS A 76 -16.99 2.17 -12.88
CA LYS A 76 -16.30 3.20 -13.70
C LYS A 76 -16.50 4.61 -13.15
N ARG A 77 -16.36 4.77 -11.84
CA ARG A 77 -16.52 6.06 -11.16
C ARG A 77 -15.55 6.20 -9.99
N VAL A 78 -15.35 7.44 -9.57
CA VAL A 78 -14.79 7.78 -8.27
C VAL A 78 -15.93 8.22 -7.37
N GLN A 79 -15.95 7.74 -6.13
CA GLN A 79 -16.86 8.22 -5.09
C GLN A 79 -16.09 8.93 -4.00
N LYS A 80 -16.58 10.10 -3.56
CA LYS A 80 -16.00 10.89 -2.45
C LYS A 80 -16.91 10.83 -1.25
N PHE A 81 -16.29 10.65 -0.07
CA PHE A 81 -16.98 10.59 1.22
C PHE A 81 -16.32 11.56 2.22
N ALA A 82 -17.12 12.06 3.14
CA ALA A 82 -16.64 12.81 4.30
C ALA A 82 -15.88 11.87 5.28
N PRO A 83 -15.12 12.41 6.25
CA PRO A 83 -14.37 11.59 7.24
C PRO A 83 -15.23 10.65 8.08
N ASN A 84 -16.49 10.98 8.28
CA ASN A 84 -17.45 10.13 8.99
C ASN A 84 -18.01 8.98 8.12
N GLY A 85 -17.74 8.99 6.80
CA GLY A 85 -18.22 8.03 5.81
C GLY A 85 -19.48 8.46 5.05
N THR A 86 -19.99 9.67 5.27
CA THR A 86 -21.14 10.20 4.53
C THR A 86 -20.75 10.48 3.08
N PHE A 87 -21.55 10.01 2.12
CA PHE A 87 -21.36 10.29 0.70
C PHE A 87 -21.43 11.80 0.41
N LEU A 88 -20.50 12.30 -0.40
CA LEU A 88 -20.45 13.70 -0.81
C LEU A 88 -20.77 13.89 -2.29
N THR A 89 -20.08 13.16 -3.16
CA THR A 89 -20.24 13.24 -4.61
C THR A 89 -19.64 12.03 -5.31
N SER A 90 -19.97 11.85 -6.58
CA SER A 90 -19.32 10.89 -7.47
C SER A 90 -19.20 11.44 -8.88
N TRP A 91 -18.21 10.98 -9.63
CA TRP A 91 -18.04 11.32 -11.04
C TRP A 91 -17.46 10.15 -11.81
N GLY A 92 -17.67 10.16 -13.11
CA GLY A 92 -17.21 9.13 -14.03
C GLY A 92 -18.34 8.31 -14.62
N SER A 93 -18.06 7.72 -15.76
CA SER A 93 -18.87 6.75 -16.48
C SER A 93 -17.96 5.94 -17.39
N GLU A 94 -18.45 4.88 -18.00
CA GLU A 94 -17.67 4.08 -18.94
C GLU A 94 -17.34 4.86 -20.21
N GLY A 95 -16.06 4.88 -20.63
CA GLY A 95 -15.64 5.49 -21.89
C GLY A 95 -14.23 6.07 -21.88
N SER A 96 -13.87 6.76 -22.98
CA SER A 96 -12.55 7.34 -23.22
C SER A 96 -12.56 8.88 -23.30
N ASN A 97 -13.73 9.53 -23.19
CA ASN A 97 -13.81 10.98 -23.16
C ASN A 97 -13.29 11.55 -21.82
N ASP A 98 -13.21 12.86 -21.73
CA ASP A 98 -12.84 13.55 -20.50
C ASP A 98 -13.84 13.23 -19.38
N GLY A 99 -13.33 12.85 -18.22
CA GLY A 99 -14.13 12.42 -17.07
C GLY A 99 -14.75 11.03 -17.18
N GLN A 100 -14.52 10.29 -18.27
CA GLN A 100 -14.92 8.88 -18.40
C GLN A 100 -13.77 7.95 -18.08
N PHE A 101 -14.03 6.70 -17.71
CA PHE A 101 -13.03 5.73 -17.31
C PHE A 101 -13.14 4.39 -18.03
N LEU A 102 -11.98 3.88 -18.52
CA LEU A 102 -11.80 2.50 -18.92
C LEU A 102 -10.63 1.88 -18.15
N GLY A 103 -10.98 0.97 -17.22
CA GLY A 103 -9.97 0.35 -16.36
C GLY A 103 -9.37 1.35 -15.38
N LEU A 104 -10.26 2.09 -14.64
CA LEU A 104 -9.86 2.92 -13.52
C LEU A 104 -9.08 2.04 -12.54
N HIS A 105 -7.80 2.31 -12.39
CA HIS A 105 -6.89 1.47 -11.63
C HIS A 105 -6.50 2.12 -10.31
N ASP A 106 -6.20 3.42 -10.34
CA ASP A 106 -5.82 4.16 -9.13
C ASP A 106 -6.44 5.54 -9.06
N VAL A 107 -6.59 6.04 -7.84
CA VAL A 107 -6.98 7.40 -7.49
C VAL A 107 -6.10 7.93 -6.37
N THR A 108 -5.49 9.09 -6.57
CA THR A 108 -4.74 9.80 -5.53
C THR A 108 -5.16 11.27 -5.45
N VAL A 109 -4.87 11.91 -4.34
CA VAL A 109 -5.10 13.33 -4.10
C VAL A 109 -3.76 14.01 -3.81
N ASP A 110 -3.60 15.25 -4.27
CA ASP A 110 -2.43 16.05 -3.94
C ASP A 110 -2.36 16.37 -2.43
N PRO A 111 -1.18 16.69 -1.88
CA PRO A 111 -1.04 16.98 -0.46
C PRO A 111 -1.94 18.13 0.05
N GLU A 112 -2.34 19.03 -0.82
CA GLU A 112 -3.22 20.16 -0.49
C GLU A 112 -4.72 19.81 -0.52
N GLY A 113 -5.08 18.59 -0.99
CA GLY A 113 -6.47 18.16 -1.11
C GLY A 113 -7.27 18.88 -2.19
N LYS A 114 -6.59 19.55 -3.12
CA LYS A 114 -7.17 20.38 -4.17
C LYS A 114 -7.42 19.62 -5.47
N PHE A 115 -6.48 18.78 -5.86
CA PHE A 115 -6.50 18.04 -7.11
C PHE A 115 -6.56 16.53 -6.88
N VAL A 116 -7.35 15.86 -7.71
CA VAL A 116 -7.46 14.40 -7.75
C VAL A 116 -6.89 13.89 -9.07
N TYR A 117 -6.08 12.87 -8.99
CA TYR A 117 -5.48 12.21 -10.16
C TYR A 117 -6.01 10.79 -10.24
N THR A 118 -6.33 10.34 -11.43
CA THR A 118 -6.77 8.96 -11.70
C THR A 118 -5.88 8.32 -12.75
N VAL A 119 -5.61 7.05 -12.58
CA VAL A 119 -4.87 6.22 -13.54
C VAL A 119 -5.83 5.25 -14.21
N GLU A 120 -5.73 5.15 -15.52
CA GLU A 120 -6.53 4.25 -16.32
C GLU A 120 -5.65 3.29 -17.11
N LEU A 121 -5.74 2.01 -16.75
CA LEU A 121 -4.93 0.95 -17.35
C LEU A 121 -5.26 0.73 -18.84
N LYS A 122 -6.56 0.76 -19.22
CA LYS A 122 -6.99 0.49 -20.59
C LYS A 122 -6.92 1.70 -21.51
N ASN A 123 -7.04 2.90 -20.98
CA ASN A 123 -6.86 4.15 -21.75
C ASN A 123 -5.40 4.63 -21.74
N HIS A 124 -4.51 3.95 -21.01
CA HIS A 124 -3.09 4.32 -20.88
C HIS A 124 -2.89 5.81 -20.58
N ARG A 125 -3.65 6.34 -19.61
CA ARG A 125 -3.64 7.77 -19.29
C ARG A 125 -3.78 8.05 -17.81
N VAL A 126 -3.40 9.27 -17.45
CA VAL A 126 -3.76 9.95 -16.20
C VAL A 126 -4.78 11.02 -16.53
N GLN A 127 -5.80 11.19 -15.69
CA GLN A 127 -6.66 12.37 -15.70
C GLN A 127 -6.52 13.12 -14.37
N LYS A 128 -6.54 14.46 -14.45
CA LYS A 128 -6.51 15.37 -13.31
C LYS A 128 -7.85 16.09 -13.19
N PHE A 129 -8.36 16.15 -11.97
CA PHE A 129 -9.64 16.76 -11.60
C PHE A 129 -9.46 17.75 -10.45
N TYR A 130 -10.38 18.67 -10.28
CA TYR A 130 -10.61 19.31 -8.99
C TYR A 130 -11.19 18.31 -7.99
N SER A 131 -11.09 18.60 -6.69
CA SER A 131 -11.60 17.72 -5.61
C SER A 131 -13.13 17.56 -5.59
N ASN A 132 -13.85 18.30 -6.43
CA ASN A 132 -15.30 18.18 -6.67
C ASN A 132 -15.64 17.28 -7.88
N GLY A 133 -14.61 16.73 -8.58
CA GLY A 133 -14.77 15.88 -9.75
C GLY A 133 -14.76 16.60 -11.11
N SER A 134 -14.63 17.95 -11.14
CA SER A 134 -14.53 18.69 -12.41
C SER A 134 -13.22 18.41 -13.11
N PHE A 135 -13.27 17.98 -14.37
CA PHE A 135 -12.08 17.66 -15.19
C PHE A 135 -11.23 18.90 -15.46
N ILE A 136 -9.90 18.70 -15.41
CA ILE A 136 -8.92 19.75 -15.69
C ILE A 136 -8.11 19.42 -16.94
N THR A 137 -7.40 18.30 -16.92
CA THR A 137 -6.50 17.88 -18.01
C THR A 137 -6.25 16.38 -17.97
N LYS A 138 -5.61 15.86 -19.00
CA LYS A 138 -5.16 14.46 -19.09
C LYS A 138 -3.85 14.36 -19.84
N TRP A 139 -3.08 13.29 -19.59
CA TRP A 139 -1.88 12.94 -20.35
C TRP A 139 -1.68 11.44 -20.39
N GLY A 140 -0.81 10.96 -21.27
CA GLY A 140 -0.53 9.54 -21.51
C GLY A 140 -0.46 9.22 -22.98
N TYR A 141 -1.22 8.21 -23.42
CA TYR A 141 -1.25 7.76 -24.80
C TYR A 141 -1.57 8.92 -25.77
N ASN A 142 -0.76 9.08 -26.81
CA ASN A 142 -0.88 10.08 -27.89
C ASN A 142 -0.67 11.59 -27.55
N ASN A 143 -0.42 11.98 -26.30
CA ASN A 143 -0.25 13.41 -25.98
C ASN A 143 1.21 13.85 -25.76
N THR A 144 2.19 12.95 -25.84
CA THR A 144 3.58 13.23 -25.46
C THR A 144 4.57 13.14 -26.64
N GLY A 145 4.16 13.59 -27.82
CA GLY A 145 5.11 13.72 -28.95
C GLY A 145 5.62 12.38 -29.52
N GLY A 146 4.80 11.33 -29.54
CA GLY A 146 5.08 10.08 -30.26
C GLY A 146 5.78 8.99 -29.46
N ARG A 147 5.83 9.07 -28.14
CA ARG A 147 6.21 7.96 -27.26
C ARG A 147 5.03 7.49 -26.43
N ASP A 148 4.73 6.19 -26.53
CA ASP A 148 3.83 5.53 -25.59
C ASP A 148 4.55 5.39 -24.24
N LEU A 149 4.55 6.46 -23.43
CA LEU A 149 5.22 6.46 -22.13
C LEU A 149 4.53 5.53 -21.16
N LEU A 150 3.18 5.48 -21.18
CA LEU A 150 2.39 4.69 -20.24
C LEU A 150 2.02 3.34 -20.85
N ARG A 151 2.85 2.31 -20.60
CA ARG A 151 2.62 0.95 -21.13
C ARG A 151 1.63 0.16 -20.29
N SER A 152 1.74 0.27 -18.97
CA SER A 152 0.87 -0.39 -18.00
C SER A 152 0.90 0.42 -16.70
N PRO A 153 0.26 1.62 -16.69
CA PRO A 153 0.27 2.46 -15.52
C PRO A 153 -0.59 1.86 -14.40
N HIS A 154 -0.05 1.74 -13.19
CA HIS A 154 -0.74 1.10 -12.08
C HIS A 154 -1.08 2.06 -10.95
N GLN A 155 -0.12 2.53 -10.18
CA GLN A 155 -0.37 3.47 -9.09
C GLN A 155 0.32 4.81 -9.29
N ILE A 156 -0.23 5.84 -8.65
CA ILE A 156 0.18 7.23 -8.79
C ILE A 156 0.29 7.88 -7.40
N ALA A 157 1.35 8.63 -7.18
CA ALA A 157 1.55 9.44 -5.97
C ALA A 157 2.00 10.85 -6.34
N VAL A 158 1.71 11.81 -5.48
CA VAL A 158 2.08 13.22 -5.66
C VAL A 158 2.91 13.66 -4.46
N ASN A 159 4.09 14.24 -4.72
CA ASN A 159 4.96 14.73 -3.66
C ASN A 159 4.59 16.15 -3.19
N SER A 160 5.25 16.65 -2.15
CA SER A 160 4.97 17.98 -1.59
C SER A 160 5.32 19.14 -2.54
N LEU A 161 6.07 18.89 -3.62
CA LEU A 161 6.41 19.86 -4.66
C LEU A 161 5.41 19.84 -5.82
N GLY A 162 4.39 18.97 -5.77
CA GLY A 162 3.40 18.78 -6.84
C GLY A 162 3.89 17.88 -7.99
N ASN A 163 5.07 17.27 -7.90
CA ASN A 163 5.51 16.30 -8.91
C ASN A 163 4.71 15.01 -8.77
N VAL A 164 4.32 14.45 -9.91
CA VAL A 164 3.52 13.24 -10.03
C VAL A 164 4.40 12.07 -10.41
N TYR A 165 4.34 11.00 -9.63
CA TYR A 165 5.09 9.76 -9.84
C TYR A 165 4.12 8.62 -10.15
N LEU A 166 4.41 7.87 -11.19
CA LEU A 166 3.56 6.82 -11.72
C LEU A 166 4.35 5.53 -11.94
N THR A 167 3.91 4.42 -11.38
CA THR A 167 4.50 3.11 -11.69
C THR A 167 4.01 2.63 -13.05
N ASP A 168 4.94 2.25 -13.93
CA ASP A 168 4.67 1.61 -15.22
C ASP A 168 5.18 0.17 -15.19
N SER A 169 4.30 -0.75 -14.82
CA SER A 169 4.67 -2.15 -14.55
C SER A 169 5.28 -2.86 -15.76
N ASN A 170 4.73 -2.67 -16.96
CA ASN A 170 5.31 -3.28 -18.18
C ASN A 170 6.56 -2.54 -18.67
N GLY A 171 6.71 -1.27 -18.30
CA GLY A 171 7.93 -0.50 -18.52
C GLY A 171 9.04 -0.87 -17.54
N ASN A 172 8.70 -1.50 -16.40
CA ASN A 172 9.61 -1.78 -15.28
C ASN A 172 10.32 -0.51 -14.78
N GLN A 173 9.54 0.55 -14.58
CA GLN A 173 10.04 1.88 -14.28
C GLN A 173 9.03 2.71 -13.50
N ILE A 174 9.48 3.81 -12.93
CA ILE A 174 8.64 4.90 -12.44
C ILE A 174 8.78 6.06 -13.41
N LEU A 175 7.67 6.69 -13.76
CA LEU A 175 7.63 7.89 -14.60
C LEU A 175 7.31 9.08 -13.73
N LYS A 176 8.08 10.16 -13.87
CA LYS A 176 7.93 11.40 -13.13
C LYS A 176 7.46 12.51 -14.04
N PHE A 177 6.46 13.26 -13.59
CA PHE A 177 5.85 14.36 -14.33
C PHE A 177 5.69 15.59 -13.44
N TYR A 178 5.61 16.77 -14.04
CA TYR A 178 5.01 17.93 -13.41
C TYR A 178 3.48 17.71 -13.25
N ASP A 179 2.84 18.53 -12.42
CA ASP A 179 1.40 18.47 -12.12
C ASP A 179 0.50 18.75 -13.35
N ASN A 180 1.05 19.31 -14.41
CA ASN A 180 0.38 19.57 -15.69
C ASN A 180 0.55 18.41 -16.71
N GLY A 181 1.25 17.33 -16.33
CA GLY A 181 1.52 16.16 -17.18
C GLY A 181 2.77 16.27 -18.05
N THR A 182 3.57 17.35 -17.95
CA THR A 182 4.85 17.43 -18.64
C THR A 182 5.82 16.42 -18.05
N PHE A 183 6.38 15.55 -18.90
CA PHE A 183 7.34 14.52 -18.49
C PHE A 183 8.64 15.14 -17.99
N ILE A 184 9.16 14.62 -16.87
CA ILE A 184 10.45 15.04 -16.29
C ILE A 184 11.50 13.97 -16.59
N GLU A 185 11.33 12.77 -16.04
CA GLU A 185 12.32 11.71 -16.13
C GLU A 185 11.72 10.30 -15.85
N THR A 186 12.56 9.29 -16.08
CA THR A 186 12.29 7.89 -15.76
C THR A 186 13.25 7.43 -14.66
N ILE A 187 12.72 6.75 -13.63
CA ILE A 187 13.49 6.19 -12.53
C ILE A 187 13.44 4.66 -12.64
N GLY A 188 14.62 4.03 -12.61
CA GLY A 188 14.76 2.58 -12.69
C GLY A 188 14.69 2.01 -14.11
N SER A 189 14.92 0.72 -14.18
CA SER A 189 14.90 -0.10 -15.40
C SER A 189 14.62 -1.55 -15.04
N LYS A 190 14.39 -2.40 -16.04
CA LYS A 190 14.13 -3.83 -15.81
C LYS A 190 15.34 -4.53 -15.19
N GLY A 191 15.14 -5.21 -14.04
CA GLY A 191 16.17 -6.03 -13.41
C GLY A 191 15.86 -6.41 -11.96
N MET A 192 16.88 -6.91 -11.26
CA MET A 192 16.79 -7.39 -9.87
C MET A 192 17.75 -6.63 -8.94
N SER A 193 18.68 -5.84 -9.48
CA SER A 193 19.62 -5.05 -8.69
C SER A 193 18.91 -3.92 -7.95
N SER A 194 19.60 -3.26 -7.04
CA SER A 194 19.10 -2.07 -6.37
C SER A 194 18.78 -0.95 -7.39
N GLY A 195 17.59 -0.37 -7.30
CA GLY A 195 17.11 0.63 -8.25
C GLY A 195 16.57 0.08 -9.57
N GLU A 196 16.66 -1.23 -9.81
CA GLU A 196 15.98 -1.89 -10.93
C GLU A 196 14.65 -2.49 -10.47
N PHE A 197 13.71 -2.70 -11.39
CA PHE A 197 12.38 -3.21 -11.12
C PHE A 197 12.01 -4.42 -11.97
N ASN A 198 11.13 -5.24 -11.42
CA ASN A 198 10.43 -6.28 -12.15
C ASN A 198 8.94 -6.22 -11.81
N THR A 199 8.18 -5.51 -12.64
CA THR A 199 6.75 -5.23 -12.41
C THR A 199 6.52 -4.36 -11.16
N PRO A 200 7.03 -3.09 -11.09
CA PRO A 200 6.68 -2.17 -10.01
C PRO A 200 5.18 -1.88 -10.03
N HIS A 201 4.54 -1.78 -8.86
CA HIS A 201 3.09 -1.63 -8.81
C HIS A 201 2.64 -0.54 -7.82
N GLY A 202 2.77 -0.76 -6.52
CA GLY A 202 2.41 0.20 -5.49
C GLY A 202 3.45 1.31 -5.37
N ILE A 203 3.00 2.56 -5.14
CA ILE A 203 3.87 3.70 -4.89
C ILE A 203 3.29 4.61 -3.81
N ALA A 204 4.12 4.99 -2.84
CA ALA A 204 3.77 5.99 -1.83
C ALA A 204 4.96 6.92 -1.60
N ILE A 205 4.66 8.15 -1.15
CA ILE A 205 5.67 9.18 -0.89
C ILE A 205 5.48 9.70 0.54
N ASP A 206 6.56 9.74 1.31
CA ASP A 206 6.52 10.26 2.69
C ASP A 206 6.65 11.79 2.74
N ALA A 207 6.51 12.37 3.93
CA ALA A 207 6.60 13.81 4.15
C ALA A 207 7.99 14.40 3.82
N SER A 208 9.03 13.56 3.75
CA SER A 208 10.39 13.95 3.35
C SER A 208 10.62 13.79 1.84
N ASN A 209 9.56 13.43 1.09
CA ASN A 209 9.59 13.10 -0.35
C ASN A 209 10.42 11.84 -0.68
N ASN A 210 10.61 10.92 0.27
CA ASN A 210 11.13 9.61 -0.07
C ASN A 210 10.04 8.78 -0.74
N ILE A 211 10.42 8.00 -1.76
CA ILE A 211 9.52 7.21 -2.58
C ILE A 211 9.64 5.75 -2.19
N TYR A 212 8.52 5.11 -1.90
CA TYR A 212 8.43 3.69 -1.56
C TYR A 212 7.67 2.96 -2.66
N VAL A 213 8.25 1.89 -3.19
CA VAL A 213 7.71 1.17 -4.35
C VAL A 213 7.67 -0.32 -4.09
N THR A 214 6.52 -0.94 -4.33
CA THR A 214 6.42 -2.40 -4.34
C THR A 214 6.90 -2.94 -5.68
N ASP A 215 7.89 -3.83 -5.64
CA ASP A 215 8.52 -4.46 -6.80
C ASP A 215 8.10 -5.94 -6.83
N ILE A 216 6.94 -6.20 -7.44
CA ILE A 216 6.14 -7.41 -7.26
C ILE A 216 6.92 -8.68 -7.58
N LYS A 217 7.54 -8.77 -8.75
CA LYS A 217 8.22 -9.98 -9.20
C LYS A 217 9.60 -10.16 -8.57
N ASN A 218 10.09 -9.16 -7.86
CA ASN A 218 11.27 -9.24 -7.00
C ASN A 218 10.91 -9.41 -5.52
N PHE A 219 9.60 -9.45 -5.17
CA PHE A 219 9.07 -9.70 -3.81
C PHE A 219 9.61 -8.75 -2.75
N ARG A 220 9.76 -7.47 -3.09
CA ARG A 220 10.39 -6.48 -2.22
C ARG A 220 9.68 -5.13 -2.26
N VAL A 221 9.97 -4.31 -1.27
CA VAL A 221 9.76 -2.86 -1.29
C VAL A 221 11.12 -2.21 -1.50
N GLN A 222 11.21 -1.23 -2.37
CA GLN A 222 12.39 -0.38 -2.56
C GLN A 222 12.08 1.05 -2.14
N VAL A 223 13.07 1.73 -1.56
CA VAL A 223 12.99 3.13 -1.12
C VAL A 223 14.02 3.96 -1.85
N PHE A 224 13.58 5.10 -2.36
CA PHE A 224 14.40 6.12 -2.99
C PHE A 224 14.29 7.42 -2.19
N ASP A 225 15.34 8.23 -2.18
CA ASP A 225 15.32 9.54 -1.53
C ASP A 225 14.61 10.60 -2.41
N SER A 226 14.54 11.83 -1.90
CA SER A 226 13.93 12.97 -2.60
C SER A 226 14.68 13.41 -3.88
N ASN A 227 15.87 12.86 -4.14
CA ASN A 227 16.64 13.02 -5.36
C ASN A 227 16.55 11.81 -6.28
N ASP A 228 15.55 10.94 -6.04
CA ASP A 228 15.29 9.73 -6.81
C ASP A 228 16.43 8.68 -6.76
N SER A 229 17.32 8.76 -5.75
CA SER A 229 18.43 7.84 -5.56
C SER A 229 18.01 6.67 -4.66
N PHE A 230 18.38 5.43 -5.03
CA PHE A 230 18.12 4.25 -4.22
C PHE A 230 18.74 4.36 -2.83
N VAL A 231 17.96 4.03 -1.79
CA VAL A 231 18.40 4.08 -0.39
C VAL A 231 18.47 2.68 0.22
N ARG A 232 17.39 1.89 0.12
CA ARG A 232 17.27 0.57 0.76
C ARG A 232 16.14 -0.25 0.17
N GLN A 233 16.11 -1.51 0.57
CA GLN A 233 15.02 -2.44 0.22
C GLN A 233 14.83 -3.50 1.30
N TRP A 234 13.64 -4.11 1.35
CA TRP A 234 13.34 -5.26 2.18
C TRP A 234 12.28 -6.14 1.54
N GLY A 235 12.15 -7.35 2.06
CA GLY A 235 11.19 -8.33 1.61
C GLY A 235 11.80 -9.48 0.84
N THR A 236 11.12 -10.63 0.91
CA THR A 236 11.45 -11.86 0.16
C THR A 236 10.14 -12.60 -0.15
N PHE A 237 10.19 -13.57 -1.04
CA PHE A 237 9.01 -14.39 -1.36
C PHE A 237 8.59 -15.28 -0.18
N GLY A 238 7.27 -15.32 0.12
CA GLY A 238 6.73 -16.25 1.09
C GLY A 238 5.46 -15.78 1.80
N THR A 239 5.17 -16.44 2.93
CA THR A 239 3.97 -16.20 3.77
C THR A 239 4.32 -15.75 5.18
N GLY A 240 5.59 -15.74 5.56
CA GLY A 240 6.09 -15.32 6.87
C GLY A 240 6.03 -13.82 7.08
N ARG A 241 6.56 -13.36 8.23
CA ARG A 241 6.81 -11.94 8.50
C ARG A 241 7.84 -11.43 7.50
N ASP A 242 7.71 -10.18 7.04
CA ASP A 242 8.57 -9.55 6.02
C ASP A 242 8.71 -10.32 4.69
N GLN A 243 7.85 -11.32 4.48
CA GLN A 243 7.74 -12.03 3.21
C GLN A 243 6.48 -11.60 2.46
N PHE A 244 6.56 -11.56 1.15
CA PHE A 244 5.48 -11.13 0.28
C PHE A 244 5.06 -12.22 -0.70
N SER A 245 3.78 -12.21 -1.04
CA SER A 245 3.25 -13.06 -2.11
C SER A 245 3.62 -12.52 -3.49
N GLU A 246 3.17 -13.21 -4.53
CA GLU A 246 3.36 -12.80 -5.93
C GLU A 246 2.65 -11.50 -6.31
N THR A 247 1.85 -10.91 -5.43
CA THR A 247 1.09 -9.69 -5.70
C THR A 247 0.99 -8.82 -4.45
N VAL A 248 1.68 -7.69 -4.50
CA VAL A 248 1.76 -6.68 -3.43
C VAL A 248 1.33 -5.33 -4.03
N PRO A 249 0.00 -5.10 -4.21
CA PRO A 249 -0.47 -4.02 -5.05
C PRO A 249 -0.41 -2.65 -4.39
N GLY A 250 -0.74 -2.54 -3.10
CA GLY A 250 -0.91 -1.27 -2.40
C GLY A 250 0.14 -1.05 -1.32
N ILE A 251 0.53 0.22 -1.15
CA ILE A 251 1.46 0.69 -0.11
C ILE A 251 1.04 2.07 0.37
N ALA A 252 1.10 2.31 1.68
CA ALA A 252 0.84 3.61 2.27
C ALA A 252 1.85 3.92 3.39
N ILE A 253 2.01 5.20 3.71
CA ILE A 253 2.91 5.68 4.76
C ILE A 253 2.14 6.64 5.65
N ASP A 254 2.25 6.47 6.97
CA ASP A 254 1.62 7.38 7.91
C ASP A 254 2.57 8.53 8.33
N ILE A 255 2.03 9.47 9.08
CA ILE A 255 2.77 10.65 9.58
C ILE A 255 3.95 10.29 10.49
N ASN A 256 3.98 9.08 11.06
CA ASN A 256 5.08 8.56 11.87
C ASN A 256 6.08 7.73 11.04
N ASN A 257 5.96 7.78 9.71
CA ASN A 257 6.78 7.03 8.76
C ASN A 257 6.67 5.50 8.92
N ARG A 258 5.53 4.98 9.41
CA ARG A 258 5.23 3.55 9.35
C ARG A 258 4.71 3.22 7.95
N VAL A 259 5.19 2.11 7.42
CA VAL A 259 4.90 1.65 6.06
C VAL A 259 3.92 0.50 6.12
N TYR A 260 2.81 0.61 5.43
CA TYR A 260 1.76 -0.40 5.35
C TYR A 260 1.73 -0.99 3.95
N VAL A 261 1.82 -2.30 3.84
CA VAL A 261 1.93 -3.02 2.56
C VAL A 261 0.83 -4.05 2.45
N VAL A 262 0.05 -3.98 1.38
CA VAL A 262 -1.00 -4.96 1.07
C VAL A 262 -0.36 -6.20 0.44
N ASP A 263 -0.53 -7.34 1.07
CA ASP A 263 -0.08 -8.65 0.57
C ASP A 263 -1.32 -9.45 0.11
N LYS A 264 -1.73 -9.20 -1.13
CA LYS A 264 -3.02 -9.56 -1.71
C LYS A 264 -3.32 -11.06 -1.69
N ILE A 265 -2.36 -11.90 -2.07
CA ILE A 265 -2.57 -13.35 -2.14
C ILE A 265 -2.62 -13.96 -0.74
N ASN A 266 -1.85 -13.41 0.20
CA ASN A 266 -1.87 -13.81 1.60
C ASN A 266 -3.04 -13.15 2.39
N SER A 267 -3.88 -12.33 1.72
CA SER A 267 -5.06 -11.66 2.29
C SER A 267 -4.76 -10.91 3.59
N ARG A 268 -3.66 -10.14 3.60
CA ARG A 268 -3.19 -9.41 4.79
C ARG A 268 -2.60 -8.05 4.45
N VAL A 269 -2.44 -7.24 5.48
CA VAL A 269 -1.59 -6.05 5.50
C VAL A 269 -0.42 -6.31 6.44
N GLN A 270 0.78 -5.93 6.05
CA GLN A 270 1.95 -5.93 6.91
C GLN A 270 2.39 -4.48 7.19
N MET A 271 2.78 -4.20 8.43
CA MET A 271 3.26 -2.90 8.88
C MET A 271 4.76 -2.99 9.21
N PHE A 272 5.51 -2.01 8.75
CA PHE A 272 6.96 -1.89 8.95
C PHE A 272 7.30 -0.51 9.50
N ASP A 273 8.45 -0.38 10.12
CA ASP A 273 9.08 0.93 10.29
C ASP A 273 9.67 1.44 8.95
N ASN A 274 10.14 2.67 8.94
CA ASN A 274 10.73 3.26 7.73
C ASN A 274 12.09 2.65 7.34
N THR A 275 12.66 1.77 8.16
CA THR A 275 13.90 1.03 7.84
C THR A 275 13.63 -0.35 7.26
N GLY A 276 12.36 -0.80 7.30
CA GLY A 276 11.90 -2.08 6.77
C GLY A 276 11.79 -3.18 7.83
N ASN A 277 11.93 -2.87 9.13
CA ASN A 277 11.70 -3.84 10.18
C ASN A 277 10.20 -4.09 10.35
N TYR A 278 9.80 -5.37 10.38
CA TYR A 278 8.42 -5.76 10.59
C TYR A 278 7.93 -5.34 11.99
N LEU A 279 6.80 -4.67 12.05
CA LEU A 279 6.16 -4.22 13.30
C LEU A 279 4.93 -5.06 13.64
N SER A 280 4.00 -5.23 12.69
CA SER A 280 2.74 -5.93 12.90
C SER A 280 2.13 -6.40 11.58
N GLY A 281 1.09 -7.25 11.66
CA GLY A 281 0.30 -7.66 10.51
C GLY A 281 -1.15 -7.87 10.88
N TRP A 282 -2.04 -7.71 9.89
CA TRP A 282 -3.47 -7.81 10.08
C TRP A 282 -4.14 -8.42 8.84
N GLY A 283 -5.19 -9.19 9.09
CA GLY A 283 -6.01 -9.79 8.05
C GLY A 283 -5.76 -11.28 7.85
N SER A 284 -6.78 -11.94 7.33
CA SER A 284 -6.78 -13.33 6.86
C SER A 284 -7.82 -13.45 5.75
N ASP A 285 -7.78 -14.50 4.97
CA ASP A 285 -8.77 -14.70 3.89
C ASP A 285 -10.19 -14.90 4.44
N GLY A 286 -11.17 -14.22 3.82
CA GLY A 286 -12.57 -14.34 4.16
C GLY A 286 -13.40 -13.08 3.98
N ASN A 287 -14.64 -13.08 4.53
CA ASN A 287 -15.61 -11.99 4.38
C ASN A 287 -16.10 -11.39 5.72
N GLY A 288 -15.66 -11.90 6.86
CA GLY A 288 -15.97 -11.35 8.17
C GLY A 288 -15.25 -10.04 8.48
N PRO A 289 -15.52 -9.43 9.64
CA PRO A 289 -14.64 -8.40 10.21
C PRO A 289 -13.23 -8.97 10.36
N GLN A 290 -12.20 -8.18 10.10
CA GLN A 290 -10.80 -8.61 10.16
C GLN A 290 -10.38 -9.63 9.08
N GLN A 291 -11.26 -9.93 8.11
CA GLN A 291 -10.94 -10.78 6.98
C GLN A 291 -10.96 -9.96 5.69
N LEU A 292 -10.04 -10.28 4.79
CA LEU A 292 -9.88 -9.62 3.49
C LEU A 292 -10.02 -10.65 2.38
N HIS A 293 -10.64 -10.26 1.27
CA HIS A 293 -10.66 -11.10 0.08
C HIS A 293 -10.11 -10.36 -1.12
N LYS A 294 -8.86 -10.67 -1.48
CA LYS A 294 -8.09 -10.00 -2.55
C LYS A 294 -8.05 -8.48 -2.35
N PRO A 295 -7.50 -7.98 -1.23
CA PRO A 295 -7.29 -6.56 -1.04
C PRO A 295 -6.35 -6.00 -2.12
N GLU A 296 -6.60 -4.77 -2.57
CA GLU A 296 -5.80 -4.13 -3.63
C GLU A 296 -5.02 -2.93 -3.11
N ASP A 297 -5.63 -2.07 -2.32
CA ASP A 297 -5.03 -0.80 -1.98
C ASP A 297 -5.24 -0.40 -0.53
N ILE A 298 -4.45 0.55 -0.05
CA ILE A 298 -4.42 1.01 1.33
C ILE A 298 -4.10 2.50 1.40
N ALA A 299 -4.78 3.23 2.27
CA ALA A 299 -4.44 4.60 2.60
C ALA A 299 -4.50 4.82 4.11
N VAL A 300 -3.79 5.84 4.59
CA VAL A 300 -3.76 6.22 6.02
C VAL A 300 -4.04 7.70 6.12
N ASN A 301 -4.93 8.09 7.03
CA ASN A 301 -5.18 9.51 7.32
C ASN A 301 -4.22 10.05 8.41
N ASN A 302 -4.23 11.37 8.60
CA ASN A 302 -3.39 12.04 9.60
C ASN A 302 -3.73 11.69 11.07
N LYS A 303 -4.83 10.95 11.30
CA LYS A 303 -5.24 10.46 12.63
C LYS A 303 -4.80 9.03 12.89
N GLY A 304 -4.17 8.38 11.90
CA GLY A 304 -3.77 6.97 11.98
C GLY A 304 -4.90 5.98 11.67
N ASP A 305 -6.07 6.43 11.15
CA ASP A 305 -7.06 5.50 10.62
C ASP A 305 -6.53 4.94 9.29
N ILE A 306 -6.63 3.63 9.13
CA ILE A 306 -6.13 2.88 7.97
C ILE A 306 -7.33 2.37 7.19
N TYR A 307 -7.34 2.62 5.89
CA TYR A 307 -8.41 2.26 4.97
C TYR A 307 -7.88 1.23 3.99
N ILE A 308 -8.59 0.12 3.78
CA ILE A 308 -8.18 -0.97 2.90
C ILE A 308 -9.31 -1.30 1.94
N THR A 309 -9.03 -1.33 0.63
CA THR A 309 -9.96 -1.88 -0.34
C THR A 309 -10.04 -3.40 -0.16
N ASP A 310 -11.19 -3.87 0.28
CA ASP A 310 -11.51 -5.30 0.38
C ASP A 310 -12.31 -5.69 -0.89
N THR A 311 -11.57 -5.74 -1.99
CA THR A 311 -12.07 -5.63 -3.37
C THR A 311 -13.11 -6.69 -3.72
N ARG A 312 -12.86 -7.96 -3.39
CA ARG A 312 -13.80 -9.05 -3.70
C ARG A 312 -15.00 -9.08 -2.77
N ASN A 313 -14.89 -8.46 -1.60
CA ASN A 313 -16.02 -8.25 -0.69
C ASN A 313 -16.78 -6.95 -0.99
N SER A 314 -16.34 -6.15 -1.98
CA SER A 314 -16.97 -4.90 -2.41
C SER A 314 -17.21 -3.90 -1.27
N ARG A 315 -16.19 -3.70 -0.43
CA ARG A 315 -16.22 -2.79 0.72
C ARG A 315 -14.85 -2.17 0.98
N ILE A 316 -14.83 -1.13 1.80
CA ILE A 316 -13.61 -0.59 2.41
C ILE A 316 -13.62 -0.97 3.90
N GLN A 317 -12.57 -1.59 4.39
CA GLN A 317 -12.38 -1.80 5.82
C GLN A 317 -11.57 -0.68 6.43
N ILE A 318 -11.98 -0.23 7.61
CA ILE A 318 -11.33 0.87 8.34
C ILE A 318 -10.80 0.30 9.64
N LEU A 319 -9.49 0.44 9.82
CA LEU A 319 -8.77 0.02 11.02
C LEU A 319 -8.30 1.25 11.78
N GLN A 320 -8.01 1.04 13.04
CA GLN A 320 -7.33 2.01 13.90
C GLN A 320 -6.10 1.37 14.51
N LEU A 321 -5.04 2.13 14.58
CA LEU A 321 -3.85 1.76 15.34
C LEU A 321 -4.15 1.99 16.84
N VAL A 322 -3.86 0.98 17.66
CA VAL A 322 -4.01 1.03 19.11
C VAL A 322 -2.64 0.73 19.72
N ASP A 323 -2.15 1.67 20.52
CA ASP A 323 -0.90 1.57 21.30
C ASP A 323 -1.10 0.74 22.58
#